data_107977be4d08715234992fb08a9b2983
#
_entry.id   107977be4d08715234992fb08a9b2983
#
_cell.length_a   1.000
_cell.length_b   1.000
_cell.length_c   1.000
_cell.angle_alpha   90.00
_cell.angle_beta   90.00
_cell.angle_gamma   90.00
#
_symmetry.space_group_name_H-M   'P 1'
#
loop_
_entity.id
_entity.type
_entity.pdbx_description
1 polymer ?
#
loop_
_entity_poly.entity_id
_entity_poly.type
_entity_poly.pdbx_seq_one_letter_code
_entity_poly.pdbx_strand_id
1 'polypeptide(L)'
;GDALAAPESHENKSVPVDTVPAYNETEPTSAPFDVSFEVGMDFNDGKPIVRVKTNLPEGTVFMINFISPINWGGTGRGGDDTAEVSPAGVAEFRPLTDQGEALPPAPYQVTINTIGLQPENVRSVMGEKGKNLTGNKVSEFNFGLGLEKWISQKFILEVHQDGSIAVK
;
A
#
# COMPACT_ATOMS: atom_id res chain seq x y z
N GLY A 1 50.61 -33.14 -4.39
CA GLY A 1 50.24 -32.69 -4.24
C GLY A 1 49.80 -32.36 -4.04
N ASP A 2 49.87 -32.43 -4.26
CA ASP A 2 49.34 -31.97 -4.10
C ASP A 2 48.59 -31.49 -3.84
N ALA A 3 48.86 -31.79 -3.90
CA ALA A 3 48.17 -31.23 -3.65
C ALA A 3 47.57 -30.65 -3.44
N LEU A 4 47.48 -30.52 -3.78
CA LEU A 4 46.81 -29.87 -3.57
C LEU A 4 46.10 -29.21 -3.35
N ALA A 5 46.35 -29.41 -3.58
CA ALA A 5 45.63 -28.73 -3.39
C ALA A 5 44.96 -28.10 -3.17
N ALA A 6 45.05 -28.15 -3.53
CA ALA A 6 44.29 -27.49 -3.31
C ALA A 6 43.63 -26.84 -3.09
N PRO A 7 43.90 -26.94 -3.24
CA PRO A 7 43.17 -26.22 -3.06
C PRO A 7 42.61 -25.50 -2.84
N GLU A 8 42.56 -25.41 -3.22
CA GLU A 8 42.08 -24.75 -3.00
C GLU A 8 41.39 -24.13 -2.76
N SER A 9 42.08 -24.37 -3.14
CA SER A 9 41.54 -23.78 -2.91
C SER A 9 40.94 -23.27 -2.82
N HIS A 10 41.05 -23.38 -3.00
CA HIS A 10 40.56 -22.86 -2.89
C HIS A 10 39.85 -22.26 -2.79
N GLU A 11 40.12 -22.18 -3.22
CA GLU A 11 39.73 -21.71 -3.14
C GLU A 11 39.00 -21.23 -2.86
N ASN A 12 39.51 -21.42 -3.14
CA ASN A 12 38.87 -20.93 -2.82
C ASN A 12 38.30 -20.39 -2.65
N LYS A 13 38.38 -20.32 -2.91
CA LYS A 13 37.83 -19.74 -2.79
C LYS A 13 37.00 -19.23 -2.74
N SER A 14 37.16 -19.49 -3.12
CA SER A 14 36.22 -19.04 -3.12
C SER A 14 35.44 -18.75 -3.09
N VAL A 15 35.67 -18.93 -3.26
CA VAL A 15 34.67 -18.64 -3.31
C VAL A 15 33.99 -18.23 -3.08
N PRO A 16 33.96 -18.35 -3.26
CA PRO A 16 33.04 -17.87 -3.22
C PRO A 16 32.36 -17.53 -2.90
N VAL A 17 32.54 -17.63 -3.10
CA VAL A 17 31.61 -17.30 -2.88
C VAL A 17 31.02 -16.97 -2.93
N ASP A 18 31.18 -16.98 -3.33
CA ASP A 18 30.45 -16.51 -3.42
C ASP A 18 29.54 -16.47 -3.51
N THR A 19 29.50 -16.94 -4.29
CA THR A 19 28.40 -17.13 -4.49
C THR A 19 27.36 -16.55 -3.87
N VAL A 20 27.06 -16.32 -3.78
CA VAL A 20 26.43 -15.38 -3.07
C VAL A 20 25.66 -14.33 -3.81
N PRO A 21 25.89 -14.10 -5.10
CA PRO A 21 25.09 -13.12 -5.84
C PRO A 21 23.60 -13.35 -5.75
N ALA A 22 23.17 -14.61 -5.82
CA ALA A 22 21.74 -14.87 -5.72
C ALA A 22 21.19 -14.40 -4.38
N TYR A 23 21.98 -14.52 -3.34
CA TYR A 23 21.58 -14.03 -2.05
C TYR A 23 21.39 -12.53 -2.06
N ASN A 24 22.28 -11.82 -2.73
CA ASN A 24 22.15 -10.36 -2.83
C ASN A 24 20.90 -9.93 -3.54
N GLU A 25 20.41 -10.76 -4.44
CA GLU A 25 19.20 -10.42 -5.18
C GLU A 25 17.96 -10.40 -4.31
N THR A 26 18.00 -11.03 -3.14
CA THR A 26 16.84 -11.03 -2.26
C THR A 26 16.83 -9.85 -1.30
N GLU A 27 17.88 -9.04 -1.32
CA GLU A 27 17.94 -7.91 -0.43
C GLU A 27 17.09 -6.76 -0.95
N PRO A 28 16.44 -6.03 -0.05
CA PRO A 28 15.69 -4.86 -0.49
C PRO A 28 16.62 -3.85 -1.13
N THR A 29 16.15 -3.21 -2.17
CA THR A 29 16.92 -2.11 -2.75
C THR A 29 17.01 -0.96 -1.75
N SER A 30 18.10 -0.19 -1.83
CA SER A 30 18.22 1.04 -1.06
C SER A 30 17.95 2.27 -1.91
N ALA A 31 17.56 2.06 -3.17
CA ALA A 31 17.28 3.18 -4.06
C ALA A 31 15.96 3.84 -3.68
N PRO A 32 15.92 5.17 -3.66
CA PRO A 32 14.64 5.86 -3.41
C PRO A 32 13.61 5.48 -4.46
N PHE A 33 12.39 5.34 -4.03
CA PHE A 33 11.27 5.03 -4.91
C PHE A 33 10.27 6.18 -4.83
N ASP A 34 10.16 6.93 -5.92
CA ASP A 34 9.26 8.09 -5.98
C ASP A 34 7.87 7.60 -6.33
N VAL A 35 6.96 7.70 -5.36
CA VAL A 35 5.64 7.12 -5.47
C VAL A 35 4.72 8.00 -6.29
N SER A 36 4.08 7.41 -7.31
CA SER A 36 2.93 8.02 -7.93
C SER A 36 1.68 7.34 -7.38
N PHE A 37 0.67 8.14 -7.05
CA PHE A 37 -0.50 7.64 -6.36
C PHE A 37 -1.67 8.56 -6.68
N GLU A 38 -2.63 8.04 -7.40
CA GLU A 38 -3.78 8.80 -7.86
C GLU A 38 -5.05 8.07 -7.48
N VAL A 39 -6.00 8.78 -6.87
CA VAL A 39 -7.28 8.19 -6.51
C VAL A 39 -8.32 8.59 -7.52
N GLY A 40 -9.01 7.61 -8.05
CA GLY A 40 -10.15 7.81 -8.94
C GLY A 40 -11.39 7.22 -8.34
N MET A 41 -12.54 7.62 -8.86
CA MET A 41 -13.80 7.15 -8.32
C MET A 41 -14.84 7.02 -9.42
N ASP A 42 -15.56 5.90 -9.39
CA ASP A 42 -16.73 5.67 -10.22
C ASP A 42 -17.91 5.38 -9.30
N PHE A 43 -19.08 5.33 -9.89
CA PHE A 43 -20.30 5.04 -9.15
C PHE A 43 -21.05 3.92 -9.83
N ASN A 44 -21.51 2.96 -9.03
CA ASN A 44 -22.33 1.86 -9.50
C ASN A 44 -23.58 1.83 -8.63
N ASP A 45 -24.74 2.23 -9.19
CA ASP A 45 -25.98 2.33 -8.45
C ASP A 45 -25.86 3.21 -7.21
N GLY A 46 -25.18 4.36 -7.37
CA GLY A 46 -24.99 5.28 -6.25
C GLY A 46 -23.98 4.83 -5.21
N LYS A 47 -23.25 3.75 -5.49
CA LYS A 47 -22.23 3.23 -4.58
C LYS A 47 -20.86 3.59 -5.12
N PRO A 48 -20.02 4.29 -4.36
CA PRO A 48 -18.71 4.70 -4.84
C PRO A 48 -17.78 3.50 -5.00
N ILE A 49 -17.06 3.46 -6.13
CA ILE A 49 -16.00 2.50 -6.37
C ILE A 49 -14.70 3.29 -6.43
N VAL A 50 -13.84 3.08 -5.45
CA VAL A 50 -12.58 3.82 -5.34
C VAL A 50 -11.48 3.00 -5.97
N ARG A 51 -10.68 3.64 -6.81
CA ARG A 51 -9.51 3.03 -7.46
C ARG A 51 -8.28 3.82 -7.14
N VAL A 52 -7.19 3.12 -7.02
CA VAL A 52 -5.86 3.72 -6.86
C VAL A 52 -5.04 3.34 -8.07
N LYS A 53 -4.47 4.34 -8.74
CA LYS A 53 -3.51 4.12 -9.80
C LYS A 53 -2.14 4.49 -9.26
N THR A 54 -1.18 3.58 -9.39
CA THR A 54 0.11 3.75 -8.74
C THR A 54 1.21 3.06 -9.53
N ASN A 55 2.44 3.51 -9.31
CA ASN A 55 3.62 2.85 -9.87
C ASN A 55 4.21 1.81 -8.93
N LEU A 56 3.57 1.56 -7.80
CA LEU A 56 4.02 0.48 -6.92
C LEU A 56 3.86 -0.86 -7.59
N PRO A 57 4.64 -1.86 -7.19
CA PRO A 57 4.60 -3.17 -7.84
C PRO A 57 3.23 -3.84 -7.74
N GLU A 58 2.97 -4.74 -8.69
CA GLU A 58 1.84 -5.64 -8.62
C GLU A 58 1.85 -6.37 -7.28
N GLY A 59 0.67 -6.51 -6.67
CA GLY A 59 0.54 -7.19 -5.39
C GLY A 59 0.62 -6.26 -4.18
N THR A 60 0.97 -4.98 -4.38
CA THR A 60 0.93 -4.03 -3.26
C THR A 60 -0.49 -3.97 -2.70
N VAL A 61 -0.61 -4.09 -1.38
CA VAL A 61 -1.90 -4.13 -0.70
C VAL A 61 -2.20 -2.78 -0.08
N PHE A 62 -3.36 -2.25 -0.41
CA PHE A 62 -3.90 -1.03 0.21
C PHE A 62 -5.12 -1.37 1.03
N MET A 63 -5.34 -0.59 2.08
CA MET A 63 -6.57 -0.65 2.85
C MET A 63 -7.29 0.68 2.72
N ILE A 64 -8.60 0.61 2.50
CA ILE A 64 -9.47 1.77 2.56
C ILE A 64 -10.31 1.67 3.82
N ASN A 65 -10.49 2.79 4.48
CA ASN A 65 -11.33 2.89 5.66
C ASN A 65 -12.22 4.11 5.47
N PHE A 66 -13.51 3.95 5.71
CA PHE A 66 -14.43 5.08 5.58
C PHE A 66 -15.37 5.09 6.79
N ILE A 67 -15.60 6.28 7.32
CA ILE A 67 -16.42 6.41 8.53
C ILE A 67 -17.11 7.77 8.54
N SER A 68 -18.40 7.75 8.88
CA SER A 68 -19.15 8.96 9.10
C SER A 68 -18.98 9.41 10.56
N PRO A 69 -19.19 10.69 10.85
CA PRO A 69 -19.10 11.17 12.23
C PRO A 69 -20.12 10.47 13.11
N ILE A 70 -19.75 10.32 14.36
CA ILE A 70 -20.51 9.55 15.32
C ILE A 70 -21.82 10.21 15.70
N ASN A 71 -22.02 11.46 15.41
CA ASN A 71 -23.05 12.27 16.01
C ASN A 71 -24.43 12.13 15.40
N TRP A 72 -24.57 11.22 14.47
CA TRP A 72 -25.85 11.03 13.81
C TRP A 72 -26.57 9.88 14.49
N GLY A 73 -27.21 10.17 15.62
CA GLY A 73 -27.93 9.16 16.36
C GLY A 73 -27.04 8.24 17.18
N GLY A 74 -25.78 8.61 17.41
CA GLY A 74 -24.92 7.88 18.33
C GLY A 74 -24.13 6.73 17.75
N THR A 75 -24.30 6.42 16.47
CA THR A 75 -23.54 5.35 15.84
C THR A 75 -22.92 5.85 14.55
N GLY A 76 -21.60 5.75 14.47
CA GLY A 76 -20.90 5.99 13.23
C GLY A 76 -21.20 4.88 12.24
N ARG A 77 -21.18 5.22 10.95
CA ARG A 77 -21.33 4.23 9.88
C ARG A 77 -20.04 4.20 9.11
N GLY A 78 -19.67 3.02 8.70
CA GLY A 78 -18.43 2.91 7.95
C GLY A 78 -18.04 1.48 7.70
N GLY A 79 -16.84 1.32 7.21
CA GLY A 79 -16.30 0.00 6.90
C GLY A 79 -14.88 0.10 6.41
N ASP A 80 -14.35 -1.04 6.03
CA ASP A 80 -13.02 -1.10 5.45
C ASP A 80 -12.96 -2.19 4.39
N ASP A 81 -11.92 -2.14 3.58
CA ASP A 81 -11.68 -3.12 2.53
C ASP A 81 -10.21 -3.08 2.18
N THR A 82 -9.72 -4.14 1.58
CA THR A 82 -8.37 -4.18 1.04
C THR A 82 -8.41 -4.46 -0.44
N ALA A 83 -7.38 -4.00 -1.15
CA ALA A 83 -7.25 -4.25 -2.58
C ALA A 83 -5.79 -4.36 -2.93
N GLU A 84 -5.49 -5.14 -3.96
CA GLU A 84 -4.13 -5.35 -4.43
C GLU A 84 -3.93 -4.69 -5.77
N VAL A 85 -2.73 -4.17 -5.98
CA VAL A 85 -2.37 -3.58 -7.26
C VAL A 85 -2.30 -4.68 -8.31
N SER A 86 -3.02 -4.48 -9.41
CA SER A 86 -3.05 -5.40 -10.54
C SER A 86 -1.81 -5.22 -11.42
N PRO A 87 -1.60 -6.10 -12.41
CA PRO A 87 -0.52 -5.90 -13.37
C PRO A 87 -0.62 -4.57 -14.12
N ALA A 88 -1.82 -4.01 -14.23
CA ALA A 88 -2.04 -2.72 -14.89
C ALA A 88 -1.73 -1.53 -13.97
N GLY A 89 -1.34 -1.76 -12.73
CA GLY A 89 -1.02 -0.68 -11.81
C GLY A 89 -2.21 -0.07 -11.10
N VAL A 90 -3.32 -0.82 -11.00
CA VAL A 90 -4.56 -0.31 -10.41
C VAL A 90 -5.01 -1.24 -9.29
N ALA A 91 -5.36 -0.66 -8.16
CA ALA A 91 -6.05 -1.38 -7.08
C ALA A 91 -7.48 -0.86 -7.01
N GLU A 92 -8.44 -1.76 -7.07
CA GLU A 92 -9.85 -1.38 -7.04
C GLU A 92 -10.51 -2.00 -5.83
N PHE A 93 -11.11 -1.15 -5.00
CA PHE A 93 -11.86 -1.62 -3.83
C PHE A 93 -13.28 -1.98 -4.23
N ARG A 94 -13.92 -2.83 -3.43
CA ARG A 94 -15.34 -3.12 -3.61
C ARG A 94 -16.13 -1.83 -3.37
N PRO A 95 -17.35 -1.73 -3.91
CA PRO A 95 -18.16 -0.54 -3.70
C PRO A 95 -18.31 -0.23 -2.21
N LEU A 96 -18.22 1.05 -1.87
CA LEU A 96 -18.44 1.48 -0.48
C LEU A 96 -19.93 1.48 -0.22
N THR A 97 -20.34 0.74 0.80
CA THR A 97 -21.75 0.55 1.10
C THR A 97 -21.97 0.59 2.61
N ASP A 98 -23.22 0.73 2.98
CA ASP A 98 -23.68 0.51 4.34
C ASP A 98 -24.44 -0.82 4.33
N GLN A 99 -23.74 -1.91 4.71
CA GLN A 99 -24.30 -3.26 4.74
C GLN A 99 -24.93 -3.65 3.40
N GLY A 100 -24.22 -3.31 2.30
CA GLY A 100 -24.67 -3.64 0.95
C GLY A 100 -25.57 -2.60 0.31
N GLU A 101 -26.06 -1.64 1.07
CA GLU A 101 -26.93 -0.59 0.55
C GLU A 101 -26.14 0.69 0.29
N ALA A 102 -26.75 1.62 -0.43
CA ALA A 102 -26.15 2.91 -0.68
C ALA A 102 -25.85 3.62 0.65
N LEU A 103 -24.75 4.37 0.67
CA LEU A 103 -24.38 5.12 1.86
C LEU A 103 -25.42 6.16 2.21
N PRO A 104 -25.90 6.20 3.46
CA PRO A 104 -26.81 7.27 3.90
C PRO A 104 -26.16 8.65 3.79
N PRO A 105 -26.95 9.69 3.65
CA PRO A 105 -26.44 11.05 3.58
C PRO A 105 -25.63 11.39 4.81
N ALA A 106 -24.37 11.75 4.61
CA ALA A 106 -23.45 12.15 5.66
C ALA A 106 -22.11 12.50 5.01
N PRO A 107 -21.22 13.21 5.71
CA PRO A 107 -19.83 13.27 5.30
C PRO A 107 -19.13 12.03 5.83
N TYR A 108 -18.39 11.38 4.96
CA TYR A 108 -17.58 10.20 5.32
C TYR A 108 -16.11 10.54 5.18
N GLN A 109 -15.36 10.34 6.24
CA GLN A 109 -13.91 10.49 6.17
C GLN A 109 -13.33 9.21 5.59
N VAL A 110 -12.61 9.32 4.50
CA VAL A 110 -12.02 8.17 3.80
C VAL A 110 -10.51 8.26 3.95
N THR A 111 -9.91 7.13 4.30
CA THR A 111 -8.46 7.02 4.40
C THR A 111 -8.01 5.82 3.60
N ILE A 112 -6.98 6.00 2.77
CA ILE A 112 -6.37 4.91 2.02
C ILE A 112 -4.91 4.83 2.44
N ASN A 113 -4.49 3.66 2.88
CA ASN A 113 -3.12 3.43 3.36
C ASN A 113 -2.55 2.16 2.77
N THR A 114 -1.23 2.11 2.63
CA THR A 114 -0.57 0.81 2.51
C THR A 114 -0.64 0.14 3.88
N ILE A 115 -0.74 -1.18 3.87
CA ILE A 115 -0.72 -1.94 5.13
C ILE A 115 0.69 -2.43 5.42
N GLY A 116 0.91 -2.88 6.66
CA GLY A 116 2.24 -3.31 7.10
C GLY A 116 2.72 -4.61 6.50
N LEU A 117 1.79 -5.51 6.16
CA LEU A 117 2.16 -6.80 5.59
C LEU A 117 2.07 -6.74 4.08
N GLN A 118 3.22 -6.69 3.42
CA GLN A 118 3.31 -6.64 1.97
C GLN A 118 4.03 -7.87 1.45
N PRO A 119 3.72 -8.30 0.20
CA PRO A 119 4.49 -9.38 -0.42
C PRO A 119 5.97 -9.02 -0.55
N GLU A 120 6.79 -10.04 -0.72
CA GLU A 120 8.23 -9.84 -0.76
C GLU A 120 8.67 -8.92 -1.89
N ASN A 121 8.09 -9.08 -3.08
CA ASN A 121 8.45 -8.22 -4.20
C ASN A 121 8.14 -6.75 -3.91
N VAL A 122 7.09 -6.48 -3.15
CA VAL A 122 6.72 -5.12 -2.76
C VAL A 122 7.69 -4.60 -1.71
N ARG A 123 7.99 -5.44 -0.70
CA ARG A 123 8.93 -5.05 0.35
C ARG A 123 10.31 -4.75 -0.22
N SER A 124 10.73 -5.48 -1.25
CA SER A 124 12.02 -5.24 -1.90
C SER A 124 12.12 -3.83 -2.47
N VAL A 125 11.01 -3.31 -2.98
CA VAL A 125 10.97 -1.96 -3.55
C VAL A 125 10.81 -0.91 -2.47
N MET A 126 9.89 -1.11 -1.56
CA MET A 126 9.61 -0.13 -0.51
C MET A 126 10.74 -0.01 0.50
N GLY A 127 11.49 -1.07 0.69
CA GLY A 127 12.49 -1.16 1.73
C GLY A 127 11.87 -1.47 3.08
N GLU A 128 12.72 -1.83 4.02
CA GLU A 128 12.28 -2.15 5.36
C GLU A 128 11.58 -0.93 5.96
N LYS A 129 10.38 -1.14 6.50
CA LYS A 129 9.56 -0.06 7.08
C LYS A 129 9.30 1.06 6.09
N GLY A 130 9.31 0.75 4.79
CA GLY A 130 9.02 1.72 3.76
C GLY A 130 10.09 2.78 3.55
N LYS A 131 11.30 2.54 4.02
CA LYS A 131 12.35 3.58 4.05
C LYS A 131 12.69 4.15 2.69
N ASN A 132 12.44 3.42 1.61
CA ASN A 132 12.77 3.87 0.26
C ASN A 132 11.71 4.80 -0.34
N LEU A 133 10.54 4.88 0.27
CA LEU A 133 9.42 5.63 -0.30
C LEU A 133 9.67 7.13 -0.21
N THR A 134 9.42 7.83 -1.32
CA THR A 134 9.48 9.29 -1.37
C THR A 134 8.26 9.81 -2.12
N GLY A 135 7.90 11.06 -1.87
CA GLY A 135 6.80 11.71 -2.56
C GLY A 135 5.80 12.31 -1.59
N ASN A 136 4.88 13.10 -2.14
CA ASN A 136 3.97 13.90 -1.30
C ASN A 136 2.83 13.08 -0.70
N LYS A 137 2.67 11.82 -1.10
CA LYS A 137 1.68 10.92 -0.50
C LYS A 137 2.28 10.03 0.58
N VAL A 138 3.58 10.18 0.84
CA VAL A 138 4.27 9.36 1.83
C VAL A 138 4.21 10.08 3.18
N SER A 139 3.78 9.35 4.19
CA SER A 139 3.72 9.84 5.56
C SER A 139 4.75 9.12 6.40
N GLU A 140 5.29 9.80 7.40
CA GLU A 140 6.30 9.26 8.28
C GLU A 140 5.76 9.18 9.69
N PHE A 141 6.02 8.07 10.35
CA PHE A 141 5.57 7.84 11.71
C PHE A 141 6.72 7.26 12.53
N ASN A 142 6.81 7.71 13.78
CA ASN A 142 7.78 7.16 14.72
C ASN A 142 6.99 6.53 15.86
N PHE A 143 7.04 5.19 15.91
CA PHE A 143 6.31 4.45 16.93
C PHE A 143 7.22 4.05 18.10
N GLY A 144 8.35 4.73 18.26
CA GLY A 144 9.29 4.40 19.31
C GLY A 144 10.30 3.33 18.94
N LEU A 145 10.12 2.67 17.83
CA LEU A 145 11.03 1.64 17.32
C LEU A 145 11.73 2.09 16.05
N GLY A 146 11.69 3.38 15.78
CA GLY A 146 12.27 3.94 14.57
C GLY A 146 11.21 4.49 13.65
N LEU A 147 11.67 5.10 12.58
CA LEU A 147 10.81 5.78 11.63
C LEU A 147 10.22 4.77 10.64
N GLU A 148 8.93 4.87 10.40
CA GLU A 148 8.25 4.10 9.36
C GLU A 148 7.62 5.04 8.36
N LYS A 149 7.63 4.65 7.11
CA LYS A 149 6.98 5.40 6.04
C LYS A 149 5.91 4.54 5.41
N TRP A 150 4.79 5.15 5.12
CA TRP A 150 3.75 4.49 4.36
C TRP A 150 3.03 5.51 3.50
N ILE A 151 2.24 5.02 2.55
CA ILE A 151 1.44 5.88 1.70
C ILE A 151 0.11 6.06 2.39
N SER A 152 -0.34 7.32 2.46
CA SER A 152 -1.59 7.64 3.12
C SER A 152 -2.25 8.81 2.41
N GLN A 153 -3.53 8.67 2.13
CA GLN A 153 -4.32 9.76 1.58
C GLN A 153 -5.67 9.78 2.24
N LYS A 154 -6.12 10.99 2.59
CA LYS A 154 -7.42 11.20 3.22
C LYS A 154 -8.23 12.16 2.36
N PHE A 155 -9.54 11.93 2.33
CA PHE A 155 -10.46 12.85 1.68
C PHE A 155 -11.84 12.66 2.31
N ILE A 156 -12.76 13.57 1.98
CA ILE A 156 -14.13 13.52 2.49
C ILE A 156 -15.05 13.18 1.32
N LEU A 157 -15.91 12.19 1.54
CA LEU A 157 -17.01 11.88 0.64
C LEU A 157 -18.27 12.47 1.25
N GLU A 158 -18.82 13.48 0.61
CA GLU A 158 -20.07 14.06 1.08
C GLU A 158 -21.24 13.45 0.34
N VAL A 159 -22.02 12.64 1.00
CA VAL A 159 -23.25 12.07 0.45
C VAL A 159 -24.39 13.00 0.82
N HIS A 160 -25.05 13.54 -0.19
CA HIS A 160 -26.13 14.51 -0.02
C HIS A 160 -27.47 13.82 0.08
N GLN A 161 -28.48 14.57 0.53
CA GLN A 161 -29.83 14.03 0.69
C GLN A 161 -30.43 13.53 -0.62
N ASP A 162 -30.05 14.14 -1.73
CA ASP A 162 -30.57 13.73 -3.05
C ASP A 162 -29.78 12.57 -3.64
N GLY A 163 -28.80 12.01 -2.92
CA GLY A 163 -28.02 10.90 -3.37
C GLY A 163 -26.76 11.31 -4.13
N SER A 164 -26.57 12.59 -4.42
CA SER A 164 -25.35 13.03 -5.08
C SER A 164 -24.19 12.98 -4.12
N ILE A 165 -22.97 12.82 -4.65
CA ILE A 165 -21.77 12.66 -3.83
C ILE A 165 -20.72 13.63 -4.34
N ALA A 166 -20.13 14.36 -3.41
CA ALA A 166 -19.03 15.27 -3.69
C ALA A 166 -17.78 14.79 -2.98
N VAL A 167 -16.64 15.03 -3.58
CA VAL A 167 -15.33 14.68 -3.00
C VAL A 167 -14.64 15.97 -2.61
N LYS A 168 -14.13 16.01 -1.38
CA LYS A 168 -13.45 17.21 -0.87
C LYS A 168 -12.06 16.94 -0.35
#